data_09522221bbf51e3ca87bc4329516b18a
#
_entry.id   09522221bbf51e3ca87bc4329516b18a
#
_cell.length_a   1.000
_cell.length_b   1.000
_cell.length_c   1.000
_cell.angle_alpha   90.00
_cell.angle_beta   90.00
_cell.angle_gamma   90.00
#
_symmetry.space_group_name_H-M   'P 1'
#
loop_
_entity.id
_entity.type
_entity.pdbx_description
1 polymer ?
#
loop_
_entity_poly.entity_id
_entity_poly.type
_entity_poly.pdbx_seq_one_letter_code
_entity_poly.pdbx_strand_id
1 'polypeptide(L)'
;MWSIRKKLLQAFDIEEEYSAILITGSGTAALEMAVSSCLTPDRSMLVIQNGVYGERISKMADVYRMNKHTINYNWGEIPKLEEVEQALQENASIEVIAMVHHETTTGLLNPLPEISLMAKKYDKRLVIDCISSLGGDRINFEQHPIDFAVGTANKCIHGLPGVSFVLHRKKDFSRVKDIPARSVYFALAEHLKAQEQGDTLFTPAIQAHYALNTALEELLEETVDGRIERYRKVAKDLRKGFKEIGLEFLIPESHQSNCLTALKLPNGISYDWLHDKLKENGFIIYAGQGLFNKKIFRIANMGNIQDGEFTRCLKVLKKCFTKTEL
;
A
#
# COMPACT_ATOMS: atom_id res chain seq x y z
N MET A 1 17.89 -14.02 6.42
CA MET A 1 17.62 -13.07 5.34
C MET A 1 17.37 -13.75 4.00
N TRP A 2 18.25 -14.61 3.51
CA TRP A 2 18.07 -15.32 2.23
C TRP A 2 16.73 -16.08 2.13
N SER A 3 16.36 -16.84 3.17
CA SER A 3 15.09 -17.56 3.25
C SER A 3 13.87 -16.62 3.13
N ILE A 4 13.90 -15.44 3.78
CA ILE A 4 12.82 -14.46 3.73
C ILE A 4 12.66 -13.90 2.32
N ARG A 5 13.77 -13.52 1.66
CA ARG A 5 13.76 -13.02 0.29
C ARG A 5 13.18 -14.06 -0.68
N LYS A 6 13.61 -15.32 -0.54
CA LYS A 6 13.08 -16.42 -1.35
C LYS A 6 11.57 -16.61 -1.14
N LYS A 7 11.12 -16.70 0.12
CA LYS A 7 9.69 -16.88 0.44
C LYS A 7 8.81 -15.71 -0.03
N LEU A 8 9.32 -14.46 0.06
CA LEU A 8 8.64 -13.30 -0.49
C LEU A 8 8.40 -13.46 -1.99
N LEU A 9 9.44 -13.84 -2.75
CA LEU A 9 9.32 -14.02 -4.19
C LEU A 9 8.40 -15.19 -4.55
N GLN A 10 8.53 -16.32 -3.84
CA GLN A 10 7.68 -17.50 -4.00
C GLN A 10 6.21 -17.21 -3.73
N ALA A 11 5.90 -16.44 -2.67
CA ALA A 11 4.51 -16.15 -2.32
C ALA A 11 3.76 -15.41 -3.44
N PHE A 12 4.48 -14.63 -4.24
CA PHE A 12 3.90 -13.85 -5.36
C PHE A 12 4.23 -14.45 -6.75
N ASP A 13 4.91 -15.60 -6.80
CA ASP A 13 5.31 -16.30 -8.04
C ASP A 13 6.15 -15.42 -8.99
N ILE A 14 7.19 -14.77 -8.43
CA ILE A 14 8.02 -13.76 -9.13
C ILE A 14 9.54 -14.01 -8.99
N GLU A 15 9.98 -15.21 -8.61
CA GLU A 15 11.40 -15.51 -8.36
C GLU A 15 12.30 -15.26 -9.56
N GLU A 16 11.80 -15.53 -10.76
CA GLU A 16 12.61 -15.39 -11.98
C GLU A 16 12.83 -13.93 -12.36
N GLU A 17 11.81 -13.07 -12.15
CA GLU A 17 11.82 -11.71 -12.67
C GLU A 17 12.19 -10.65 -11.63
N TYR A 18 12.07 -10.93 -10.34
CA TYR A 18 12.24 -9.94 -9.26
C TYR A 18 13.33 -10.34 -8.28
N SER A 19 13.89 -9.31 -7.62
CA SER A 19 14.71 -9.41 -6.42
C SER A 19 13.97 -8.77 -5.24
N ALA A 20 13.98 -9.40 -4.08
CA ALA A 20 13.44 -8.81 -2.85
C ALA A 20 14.57 -8.15 -2.07
N ILE A 21 14.42 -6.88 -1.71
CA ILE A 21 15.40 -6.10 -0.95
C ILE A 21 14.77 -5.73 0.38
N LEU A 22 15.31 -6.27 1.47
CA LEU A 22 14.81 -6.04 2.82
C LEU A 22 15.47 -4.83 3.45
N ILE A 23 14.71 -4.08 4.23
CA ILE A 23 15.21 -2.98 5.04
C ILE A 23 14.59 -3.00 6.44
N THR A 24 15.43 -2.73 7.46
CA THR A 24 14.92 -2.46 8.81
C THR A 24 14.27 -1.08 8.84
N GLY A 25 12.97 -1.06 9.05
CA GLY A 25 12.18 0.16 9.08
C GLY A 25 10.69 -0.06 8.78
N SER A 26 9.93 1.01 8.81
CA SER A 26 8.52 1.01 8.41
C SER A 26 8.37 0.91 6.89
N GLY A 27 7.15 0.65 6.39
CA GLY A 27 6.86 0.71 4.96
C GLY A 27 7.32 2.02 4.30
N THR A 28 7.25 3.14 5.04
CA THR A 28 7.76 4.43 4.58
C THR A 28 9.27 4.40 4.29
N ALA A 29 10.07 3.66 5.08
CA ALA A 29 11.51 3.51 4.83
C ALA A 29 11.78 2.77 3.49
N ALA A 30 11.05 1.70 3.21
CA ALA A 30 11.15 0.99 1.94
C ALA A 30 10.66 1.86 0.76
N LEU A 31 9.60 2.64 0.96
CA LEU A 31 9.10 3.58 -0.05
C LEU A 31 10.13 4.66 -0.35
N GLU A 32 10.77 5.22 0.68
CA GLU A 32 11.83 6.21 0.54
C GLU A 32 13.07 5.63 -0.15
N MET A 33 13.43 4.37 0.14
CA MET A 33 14.48 3.63 -0.58
C MET A 33 14.14 3.53 -2.07
N ALA A 34 12.94 3.13 -2.42
CA ALA A 34 12.52 3.02 -3.83
C ALA A 34 12.53 4.38 -4.52
N VAL A 35 11.88 5.40 -3.92
CA VAL A 35 11.78 6.76 -4.49
C VAL A 35 13.15 7.40 -4.65
N SER A 36 14.03 7.33 -3.63
CA SER A 36 15.35 7.96 -3.70
C SER A 36 16.31 7.29 -4.70
N SER A 37 16.01 6.04 -5.11
CA SER A 37 16.88 5.23 -5.97
C SER A 37 16.34 5.04 -7.40
N CYS A 38 15.12 5.49 -7.72
CA CYS A 38 14.47 5.14 -8.99
C CYS A 38 14.73 6.12 -10.15
N LEU A 39 15.19 7.35 -9.88
CA LEU A 39 15.23 8.42 -10.87
C LEU A 39 16.65 8.82 -11.23
N THR A 40 16.97 8.78 -12.53
CA THR A 40 18.22 9.30 -13.09
C THR A 40 18.35 10.81 -12.84
N PRO A 41 19.53 11.35 -12.55
CA PRO A 41 19.75 12.81 -12.53
C PRO A 41 19.23 13.48 -13.81
N ASP A 42 18.69 14.68 -13.69
CA ASP A 42 18.14 15.49 -14.79
C ASP A 42 16.87 14.94 -15.48
N ARG A 43 16.38 13.79 -15.03
CA ARG A 43 15.06 13.27 -15.41
C ARG A 43 14.01 13.66 -14.38
N SER A 44 12.73 13.42 -14.67
CA SER A 44 11.62 13.74 -13.77
C SER A 44 10.76 12.53 -13.45
N MET A 45 10.05 12.64 -12.31
CA MET A 45 9.07 11.68 -11.87
C MET A 45 7.66 12.27 -12.06
N LEU A 46 6.70 11.48 -12.53
CA LEU A 46 5.29 11.80 -12.48
C LEU A 46 4.69 11.18 -11.21
N VAL A 47 4.21 12.02 -10.30
CA VAL A 47 3.53 11.56 -9.06
C VAL A 47 2.03 11.74 -9.20
N ILE A 48 1.28 10.65 -9.07
CA ILE A 48 -0.19 10.65 -9.01
C ILE A 48 -0.59 10.63 -7.55
N GLN A 49 -1.31 11.67 -7.10
CA GLN A 49 -1.69 11.80 -5.69
C GLN A 49 -3.17 12.15 -5.53
N ASN A 50 -3.84 11.39 -4.67
CA ASN A 50 -5.24 11.54 -4.31
C ASN A 50 -5.49 11.19 -2.83
N GLY A 51 -4.46 11.36 -2.00
CA GLY A 51 -4.48 11.13 -0.56
C GLY A 51 -3.11 11.35 0.08
N VAL A 52 -3.04 11.19 1.40
CA VAL A 52 -1.84 11.46 2.22
C VAL A 52 -0.62 10.67 1.75
N TYR A 53 -0.81 9.43 1.28
CA TYR A 53 0.32 8.58 0.92
C TYR A 53 0.87 8.95 -0.46
N GLY A 54 0.03 9.37 -1.40
CA GLY A 54 0.47 9.99 -2.65
C GLY A 54 1.23 11.30 -2.42
N GLU A 55 0.73 12.18 -1.53
CA GLU A 55 1.43 13.40 -1.12
C GLU A 55 2.78 13.11 -0.45
N ARG A 56 2.89 11.98 0.28
CA ARG A 56 4.15 11.55 0.90
C ARG A 56 5.22 11.21 -0.15
N ILE A 57 4.87 10.53 -1.25
CA ILE A 57 5.79 10.28 -2.37
C ILE A 57 6.31 11.61 -2.92
N SER A 58 5.41 12.56 -3.15
CA SER A 58 5.77 13.89 -3.65
C SER A 58 6.72 14.62 -2.68
N LYS A 59 6.45 14.53 -1.37
CA LYS A 59 7.31 15.12 -0.34
C LYS A 59 8.70 14.47 -0.30
N MET A 60 8.82 13.15 -0.50
CA MET A 60 10.12 12.49 -0.60
C MET A 60 10.91 13.02 -1.78
N ALA A 61 10.27 13.16 -2.94
CA ALA A 61 10.91 13.74 -4.12
C ALA A 61 11.42 15.18 -3.87
N ASP A 62 10.65 16.00 -3.14
CA ASP A 62 11.06 17.37 -2.76
C ASP A 62 12.29 17.37 -1.83
N VAL A 63 12.28 16.51 -0.80
CA VAL A 63 13.40 16.38 0.17
C VAL A 63 14.69 16.02 -0.55
N TYR A 64 14.63 15.11 -1.53
CA TYR A 64 15.77 14.72 -2.34
C TYR A 64 16.03 15.63 -3.56
N ARG A 65 15.31 16.75 -3.69
CA ARG A 65 15.44 17.73 -4.78
C ARG A 65 15.33 17.08 -6.16
N MET A 66 14.44 16.10 -6.28
CA MET A 66 14.18 15.41 -7.54
C MET A 66 13.20 16.23 -8.38
N ASN A 67 13.43 16.28 -9.69
CA ASN A 67 12.46 16.89 -10.60
C ASN A 67 11.18 16.05 -10.63
N LYS A 68 10.03 16.68 -10.51
CA LYS A 68 8.75 16.01 -10.57
C LYS A 68 7.67 16.82 -11.28
N HIS A 69 6.74 16.10 -11.88
CA HIS A 69 5.42 16.55 -12.26
C HIS A 69 4.40 15.90 -11.32
N THR A 70 3.34 16.60 -10.98
CA THR A 70 2.35 16.07 -10.04
C THR A 70 0.95 16.25 -10.62
N ILE A 71 0.19 15.17 -10.70
CA ILE A 71 -1.24 15.22 -10.95
C ILE A 71 -1.95 15.11 -9.60
N ASN A 72 -2.64 16.18 -9.22
CA ASN A 72 -3.33 16.31 -7.93
C ASN A 72 -4.82 16.11 -8.11
N TYR A 73 -5.35 15.06 -7.51
CA TYR A 73 -6.78 14.83 -7.39
C TYR A 73 -7.25 15.15 -5.96
N ASN A 74 -8.53 15.43 -5.82
CA ASN A 74 -9.12 15.45 -4.49
C ASN A 74 -8.95 14.09 -3.80
N TRP A 75 -8.82 14.10 -2.49
CA TRP A 75 -8.67 12.84 -1.74
C TRP A 75 -9.87 11.92 -1.96
N GLY A 76 -9.59 10.71 -2.48
CA GLY A 76 -10.59 9.72 -2.85
C GLY A 76 -11.14 9.85 -4.28
N GLU A 77 -10.67 10.81 -5.05
CA GLU A 77 -10.96 10.89 -6.49
C GLU A 77 -10.11 9.86 -7.25
N ILE A 78 -10.75 9.21 -8.23
CA ILE A 78 -10.08 8.22 -9.06
C ILE A 78 -9.24 8.95 -10.11
N PRO A 79 -7.97 8.57 -10.31
CA PRO A 79 -7.13 9.15 -11.36
C PRO A 79 -7.74 8.95 -12.75
N LYS A 80 -7.77 10.01 -13.55
CA LYS A 80 -8.22 9.97 -14.95
C LYS A 80 -7.04 9.57 -15.83
N LEU A 81 -7.21 8.48 -16.55
CA LEU A 81 -6.15 7.90 -17.36
C LEU A 81 -5.70 8.84 -18.49
N GLU A 82 -6.63 9.60 -19.04
CA GLU A 82 -6.37 10.59 -20.10
C GLU A 82 -5.42 11.70 -19.62
N GLU A 83 -5.58 12.17 -18.38
CA GLU A 83 -4.72 13.20 -17.79
C GLU A 83 -3.29 12.65 -17.54
N VAL A 84 -3.20 11.39 -17.12
CA VAL A 84 -1.90 10.71 -16.95
C VAL A 84 -1.21 10.53 -18.30
N GLU A 85 -1.93 10.09 -19.32
CA GLU A 85 -1.41 9.92 -20.67
C GLU A 85 -0.95 11.25 -21.27
N GLN A 86 -1.75 12.29 -21.14
CA GLN A 86 -1.41 13.63 -21.58
C GLN A 86 -0.11 14.13 -20.92
N ALA A 87 0.04 13.97 -19.60
CA ALA A 87 1.25 14.37 -18.89
C ALA A 87 2.51 13.67 -19.43
N LEU A 88 2.39 12.38 -19.80
CA LEU A 88 3.50 11.61 -20.38
C LEU A 88 3.84 12.05 -21.81
N GLN A 89 2.85 12.45 -22.60
CA GLN A 89 3.04 12.94 -23.96
C GLN A 89 3.69 14.33 -23.99
N GLU A 90 3.27 15.21 -23.08
CA GLU A 90 3.76 16.60 -23.02
C GLU A 90 5.15 16.72 -22.37
N ASN A 91 5.57 15.72 -21.56
CA ASN A 91 6.80 15.85 -20.76
C ASN A 91 7.76 14.67 -21.00
N ALA A 92 8.56 14.77 -22.04
CA ALA A 92 9.57 13.77 -22.42
C ALA A 92 10.63 13.50 -21.33
N SER A 93 10.80 14.42 -20.36
CA SER A 93 11.70 14.25 -19.22
C SER A 93 11.21 13.21 -18.21
N ILE A 94 9.91 12.90 -18.17
CA ILE A 94 9.36 11.91 -17.26
C ILE A 94 9.97 10.54 -17.57
N GLU A 95 10.58 9.95 -16.56
CA GLU A 95 11.22 8.63 -16.61
C GLU A 95 10.51 7.62 -15.72
N VAL A 96 9.90 8.11 -14.64
CA VAL A 96 9.26 7.30 -13.58
C VAL A 96 7.85 7.78 -13.35
N ILE A 97 6.91 6.84 -13.21
CA ILE A 97 5.57 7.08 -12.65
C ILE A 97 5.56 6.53 -11.23
N ALA A 98 5.06 7.30 -10.27
CA ALA A 98 4.93 6.87 -8.88
C ALA A 98 3.50 7.06 -8.39
N MET A 99 2.93 6.02 -7.77
CA MET A 99 1.54 5.99 -7.31
C MET A 99 1.38 5.07 -6.10
N VAL A 100 0.39 5.36 -5.28
CA VAL A 100 -0.11 4.43 -4.24
C VAL A 100 -1.14 3.51 -4.86
N HIS A 101 -1.05 2.19 -4.65
CA HIS A 101 -2.08 1.25 -5.10
C HIS A 101 -3.32 1.30 -4.20
N HIS A 102 -3.16 1.15 -2.88
CA HIS A 102 -4.25 1.29 -1.91
C HIS A 102 -4.05 2.52 -1.03
N GLU A 103 -4.75 3.60 -1.35
CA GLU A 103 -4.73 4.86 -0.59
C GLU A 103 -5.60 4.73 0.67
N THR A 104 -4.99 4.35 1.78
CA THR A 104 -5.70 4.09 3.05
C THR A 104 -6.27 5.34 3.73
N THR A 105 -5.94 6.53 3.26
CA THR A 105 -6.62 7.77 3.69
C THR A 105 -8.13 7.65 3.47
N THR A 106 -8.53 7.05 2.35
CA THR A 106 -9.91 6.98 1.86
C THR A 106 -10.41 5.56 1.60
N GLY A 107 -9.52 4.56 1.58
CA GLY A 107 -9.84 3.18 1.19
C GLY A 107 -9.88 2.94 -0.32
N LEU A 108 -9.42 3.91 -1.12
CA LEU A 108 -9.42 3.84 -2.57
C LEU A 108 -8.35 2.88 -3.09
N LEU A 109 -8.75 1.98 -3.98
CA LEU A 109 -7.85 1.16 -4.79
C LEU A 109 -7.66 1.86 -6.14
N ASN A 110 -6.46 2.34 -6.40
CA ASN A 110 -6.10 3.04 -7.62
C ASN A 110 -5.96 2.08 -8.82
N PRO A 111 -6.16 2.56 -10.07
CA PRO A 111 -6.20 1.73 -11.28
C PRO A 111 -4.79 1.27 -11.70
N LEU A 112 -4.19 0.37 -10.91
CA LEU A 112 -2.85 -0.16 -11.16
C LEU A 112 -2.70 -0.86 -12.51
N PRO A 113 -3.65 -1.70 -12.98
CA PRO A 113 -3.54 -2.36 -14.27
C PRO A 113 -3.34 -1.36 -15.41
N GLU A 114 -4.19 -0.35 -15.50
CA GLU A 114 -4.20 0.65 -16.55
C GLU A 114 -2.93 1.53 -16.51
N ILE A 115 -2.53 1.96 -15.31
CA ILE A 115 -1.29 2.77 -15.13
C ILE A 115 -0.05 1.95 -15.48
N SER A 116 0.00 0.66 -15.15
CA SER A 116 1.16 -0.19 -15.48
C SER A 116 1.29 -0.44 -16.98
N LEU A 117 0.16 -0.64 -17.68
CA LEU A 117 0.15 -0.77 -19.13
C LEU A 117 0.56 0.55 -19.81
N MET A 118 0.15 1.68 -19.24
CA MET A 118 0.56 2.99 -19.71
C MET A 118 2.06 3.22 -19.50
N ALA A 119 2.60 2.87 -18.33
CA ALA A 119 4.05 2.91 -18.07
C ALA A 119 4.82 2.08 -19.10
N LYS A 120 4.35 0.87 -19.40
CA LYS A 120 4.92 0.01 -20.45
C LYS A 120 4.84 0.64 -21.85
N LYS A 121 3.69 1.21 -22.21
CA LYS A 121 3.47 1.88 -23.52
C LYS A 121 4.46 3.01 -23.75
N TYR A 122 4.77 3.80 -22.73
CA TYR A 122 5.64 4.97 -22.80
C TYR A 122 7.08 4.70 -22.35
N ASP A 123 7.46 3.44 -22.14
CA ASP A 123 8.79 3.01 -21.60
C ASP A 123 9.18 3.78 -20.33
N LYS A 124 8.24 3.86 -19.37
CA LYS A 124 8.47 4.47 -18.06
C LYS A 124 8.65 3.41 -17.00
N ARG A 125 9.50 3.67 -16.01
CA ARG A 125 9.56 2.88 -14.79
C ARG A 125 8.36 3.14 -13.91
N LEU A 126 7.93 2.13 -13.16
CA LEU A 126 6.76 2.22 -12.29
C LEU A 126 7.13 1.92 -10.84
N VAL A 127 6.96 2.90 -9.96
CA VAL A 127 7.10 2.79 -8.50
C VAL A 127 5.72 2.76 -7.87
N ILE A 128 5.39 1.66 -7.20
CA ILE A 128 4.08 1.49 -6.57
C ILE A 128 4.22 1.26 -5.07
N ASP A 129 3.57 2.11 -4.28
CA ASP A 129 3.32 1.83 -2.87
C ASP A 129 2.21 0.78 -2.75
N CYS A 130 2.63 -0.46 -2.50
CA CYS A 130 1.75 -1.61 -2.24
C CYS A 130 1.69 -1.96 -0.75
N ILE A 131 2.15 -1.08 0.14
CA ILE A 131 2.32 -1.34 1.58
C ILE A 131 1.06 -1.95 2.19
N SER A 132 -0.11 -1.47 1.81
CA SER A 132 -1.39 -1.92 2.39
C SER A 132 -2.25 -2.77 1.45
N SER A 133 -1.76 -3.08 0.25
CA SER A 133 -2.48 -3.90 -0.73
C SER A 133 -1.79 -5.23 -1.04
N LEU A 134 -0.47 -5.32 -0.88
CA LEU A 134 0.30 -6.53 -1.22
C LEU A 134 -0.10 -7.70 -0.31
N GLY A 135 -0.70 -8.73 -0.91
CA GLY A 135 -1.29 -9.87 -0.20
C GLY A 135 -2.74 -9.65 0.28
N GLY A 136 -3.33 -8.47 0.01
CA GLY A 136 -4.73 -8.17 0.37
C GLY A 136 -5.62 -7.84 -0.83
N ASP A 137 -5.03 -7.20 -1.84
CA ASP A 137 -5.65 -6.92 -3.14
C ASP A 137 -4.81 -7.56 -4.25
N ARG A 138 -5.45 -7.88 -5.38
CA ARG A 138 -4.77 -8.57 -6.47
C ARG A 138 -3.78 -7.65 -7.17
N ILE A 139 -2.54 -8.12 -7.28
CA ILE A 139 -1.48 -7.53 -8.09
C ILE A 139 -0.95 -8.64 -9.00
N ASN A 140 -1.11 -8.48 -10.29
CA ASN A 140 -0.59 -9.42 -11.28
C ASN A 140 0.73 -8.89 -11.84
N PHE A 141 1.86 -9.36 -11.31
CA PHE A 141 3.19 -8.91 -11.71
C PHE A 141 3.59 -9.33 -13.13
N GLU A 142 3.02 -10.41 -13.66
CA GLU A 142 3.27 -10.88 -15.01
C GLU A 142 2.64 -9.95 -16.05
N GLN A 143 1.36 -9.63 -15.88
CA GLN A 143 0.60 -8.79 -16.80
C GLN A 143 0.86 -7.31 -16.61
N HIS A 144 1.12 -6.89 -15.36
CA HIS A 144 1.30 -5.49 -14.97
C HIS A 144 2.73 -5.27 -14.50
N PRO A 145 3.66 -4.91 -15.40
CA PRO A 145 5.05 -4.71 -15.04
C PRO A 145 5.20 -3.55 -14.06
N ILE A 146 5.73 -3.85 -12.89
CA ILE A 146 6.04 -2.91 -11.82
C ILE A 146 7.54 -2.99 -11.58
N ASP A 147 8.26 -1.87 -11.68
CA ASP A 147 9.71 -1.92 -11.50
C ASP A 147 10.10 -1.89 -10.02
N PHE A 148 9.30 -1.20 -9.19
CA PHE A 148 9.47 -1.15 -7.73
C PHE A 148 8.11 -1.31 -7.05
N ALA A 149 7.83 -2.48 -6.49
CA ALA A 149 6.67 -2.69 -5.62
C ALA A 149 7.12 -2.66 -4.16
N VAL A 150 6.56 -1.75 -3.38
CA VAL A 150 6.94 -1.54 -1.98
C VAL A 150 5.97 -2.22 -1.04
N GLY A 151 6.49 -3.06 -0.13
CA GLY A 151 5.71 -3.79 0.86
C GLY A 151 6.26 -3.67 2.28
N THR A 152 5.50 -4.16 3.25
CA THR A 152 5.89 -4.19 4.66
C THR A 152 5.38 -5.44 5.36
N ALA A 153 6.09 -5.89 6.38
CA ALA A 153 5.73 -7.08 7.14
C ALA A 153 4.37 -6.96 7.86
N ASN A 154 4.07 -5.81 8.44
CA ASN A 154 2.98 -5.62 9.41
C ASN A 154 1.61 -5.21 8.81
N LYS A 155 1.41 -5.45 7.51
CA LYS A 155 0.12 -5.27 6.84
C LYS A 155 -0.44 -6.64 6.44
N CYS A 156 -0.79 -6.84 5.19
CA CYS A 156 -1.42 -8.09 4.73
C CYS A 156 -0.49 -9.31 4.77
N ILE A 157 0.81 -9.14 5.06
CA ILE A 157 1.76 -10.25 5.30
C ILE A 157 1.62 -10.83 6.71
N HIS A 158 1.09 -10.08 7.68
CA HIS A 158 0.87 -10.44 9.08
C HIS A 158 2.13 -10.61 9.94
N GLY A 159 3.27 -10.06 9.52
CA GLY A 159 4.47 -9.99 10.35
C GLY A 159 4.43 -8.83 11.35
N LEU A 160 5.46 -8.73 12.18
CA LEU A 160 5.63 -7.61 13.11
C LEU A 160 6.13 -6.34 12.39
N PRO A 161 5.82 -5.14 12.92
CA PRO A 161 6.45 -3.90 12.46
C PRO A 161 7.98 -3.96 12.63
N GLY A 162 8.74 -3.35 11.72
CA GLY A 162 10.19 -3.22 11.82
C GLY A 162 10.96 -3.74 10.62
N VAL A 163 10.32 -4.48 9.71
CA VAL A 163 10.90 -4.90 8.43
C VAL A 163 9.96 -4.54 7.30
N SER A 164 10.52 -3.95 6.26
CA SER A 164 9.83 -3.64 5.02
C SER A 164 10.72 -4.05 3.84
N PHE A 165 10.19 -4.01 2.63
CA PHE A 165 10.91 -4.50 1.48
C PHE A 165 10.50 -3.80 0.19
N VAL A 166 11.40 -3.86 -0.79
CA VAL A 166 11.16 -3.49 -2.18
C VAL A 166 11.29 -4.75 -3.03
N LEU A 167 10.27 -5.08 -3.80
CA LEU A 167 10.35 -6.05 -4.88
C LEU A 167 10.78 -5.28 -6.12
N HIS A 168 11.99 -5.51 -6.58
CA HIS A 168 12.60 -4.79 -7.70
C HIS A 168 12.75 -5.71 -8.91
N ARG A 169 12.35 -5.25 -10.07
CA ARG A 169 12.40 -6.00 -11.31
C ARG A 169 13.84 -6.15 -11.80
N LYS A 170 14.35 -7.36 -11.92
CA LYS A 170 15.76 -7.66 -12.24
C LYS A 170 16.25 -7.00 -13.53
N LYS A 171 15.41 -7.00 -14.58
CA LYS A 171 15.80 -6.42 -15.88
C LYS A 171 15.99 -4.89 -15.84
N ASP A 172 15.40 -4.19 -14.86
CA ASP A 172 15.58 -2.75 -14.69
C ASP A 172 16.86 -2.41 -13.90
N PHE A 173 17.48 -3.39 -13.24
CA PHE A 173 18.63 -3.13 -12.37
C PHE A 173 19.79 -2.49 -13.10
N SER A 174 20.02 -2.82 -14.36
CA SER A 174 21.06 -2.19 -15.19
C SER A 174 20.85 -0.67 -15.36
N ARG A 175 19.60 -0.19 -15.28
CA ARG A 175 19.25 1.24 -15.34
C ARG A 175 19.39 1.94 -13.97
N VAL A 176 19.28 1.17 -12.88
CA VAL A 176 19.21 1.69 -11.50
C VAL A 176 20.57 1.69 -10.80
N LYS A 177 21.42 0.69 -11.10
CA LYS A 177 22.69 0.48 -10.40
C LYS A 177 23.66 1.67 -10.47
N ASP A 178 23.58 2.44 -11.55
CA ASP A 178 24.46 3.59 -11.81
C ASP A 178 23.84 4.93 -11.39
N ILE A 179 22.62 4.92 -10.83
CA ILE A 179 22.00 6.12 -10.27
C ILE A 179 22.72 6.50 -8.98
N PRO A 180 23.26 7.75 -8.87
CA PRO A 180 23.93 8.18 -7.66
C PRO A 180 23.06 8.06 -6.42
N ALA A 181 23.57 7.44 -5.37
CA ALA A 181 22.86 7.29 -4.10
C ALA A 181 22.57 8.69 -3.49
N ARG A 182 21.29 8.93 -3.18
CA ARG A 182 20.83 10.15 -2.50
C ARG A 182 20.81 10.01 -0.98
N SER A 183 20.98 8.80 -0.48
CA SER A 183 21.01 8.45 0.94
C SER A 183 22.00 7.31 1.16
N VAL A 184 22.75 7.35 2.25
CA VAL A 184 23.61 6.23 2.65
C VAL A 184 22.76 5.05 3.11
N TYR A 185 21.70 5.31 3.91
CA TYR A 185 20.88 4.23 4.48
C TYR A 185 19.90 3.63 3.46
N PHE A 186 19.41 4.42 2.50
CA PHE A 186 18.41 4.01 1.51
C PHE A 186 19.00 3.74 0.11
N ALA A 187 20.30 3.47 0.00
CA ALA A 187 20.97 3.11 -1.26
C ALA A 187 20.53 1.70 -1.72
N LEU A 188 19.47 1.61 -2.53
CA LEU A 188 18.86 0.34 -2.95
C LEU A 188 19.86 -0.62 -3.61
N ALA A 189 20.70 -0.11 -4.52
CA ALA A 189 21.68 -0.92 -5.24
C ALA A 189 22.71 -1.56 -4.29
N GLU A 190 23.15 -0.82 -3.26
CA GLU A 190 24.09 -1.33 -2.26
C GLU A 190 23.44 -2.38 -1.35
N HIS A 191 22.18 -2.17 -0.94
CA HIS A 191 21.41 -3.17 -0.21
C HIS A 191 21.24 -4.46 -1.02
N LEU A 192 20.88 -4.35 -2.31
CA LEU A 192 20.74 -5.51 -3.17
C LEU A 192 22.04 -6.27 -3.27
N LYS A 193 23.16 -5.57 -3.56
CA LYS A 193 24.50 -6.19 -3.68
C LYS A 193 24.90 -6.94 -2.40
N ALA A 194 24.74 -6.33 -1.23
CA ALA A 194 25.05 -6.97 0.04
C ALA A 194 24.18 -8.22 0.27
N GLN A 195 22.86 -8.10 0.04
CA GLN A 195 21.92 -9.18 0.30
C GLN A 195 22.04 -10.34 -0.69
N GLU A 196 22.51 -10.11 -1.90
CA GLU A 196 22.85 -11.19 -2.86
C GLU A 196 24.09 -11.98 -2.44
N GLN A 197 24.99 -11.36 -1.69
CA GLN A 197 26.15 -12.01 -1.09
C GLN A 197 25.84 -12.67 0.27
N GLY A 198 24.57 -12.61 0.72
CA GLY A 198 24.14 -13.19 2.01
C GLY A 198 24.45 -12.29 3.21
N ASP A 199 24.85 -11.05 2.99
CA ASP A 199 25.21 -10.07 4.02
C ASP A 199 24.12 -9.00 4.20
N THR A 200 24.33 -8.08 5.13
CA THR A 200 23.47 -6.91 5.40
C THR A 200 24.30 -5.64 5.41
N LEU A 201 23.81 -4.60 4.76
CA LEU A 201 24.54 -3.34 4.72
C LEU A 201 24.63 -2.68 6.11
N PHE A 202 23.61 -2.86 6.93
CA PHE A 202 23.49 -2.35 8.31
C PHE A 202 22.89 -3.41 9.23
N THR A 203 23.02 -3.20 10.55
CA THR A 203 22.48 -4.11 11.57
C THR A 203 20.97 -4.31 11.39
N PRO A 204 20.51 -5.55 11.17
CA PRO A 204 19.10 -5.84 10.96
C PRO A 204 18.33 -5.98 12.29
N ALA A 205 17.02 -5.70 12.26
CA ALA A 205 16.09 -6.01 13.35
C ALA A 205 15.79 -7.52 13.38
N ILE A 206 16.68 -8.33 13.95
CA ILE A 206 16.69 -9.79 13.88
C ILE A 206 15.33 -10.38 14.28
N GLN A 207 14.73 -9.94 15.39
CA GLN A 207 13.45 -10.46 15.90
C GLN A 207 12.32 -10.23 14.89
N ALA A 208 12.28 -9.04 14.27
CA ALA A 208 11.28 -8.71 13.26
C ALA A 208 11.49 -9.52 11.95
N HIS A 209 12.74 -9.86 11.61
CA HIS A 209 13.05 -10.75 10.49
C HIS A 209 12.56 -12.18 10.76
N TYR A 210 12.77 -12.72 11.97
CA TYR A 210 12.21 -14.04 12.32
C TYR A 210 10.69 -14.04 12.25
N ALA A 211 10.04 -13.01 12.80
CA ALA A 211 8.59 -12.89 12.73
C ALA A 211 8.09 -12.81 11.27
N LEU A 212 8.79 -12.06 10.39
CA LEU A 212 8.47 -12.02 8.97
C LEU A 212 8.66 -13.38 8.30
N ASN A 213 9.72 -14.13 8.67
CA ASN A 213 9.94 -15.47 8.11
C ASN A 213 8.75 -16.41 8.41
N THR A 214 8.28 -16.43 9.67
CA THR A 214 7.12 -17.22 10.08
C THR A 214 5.83 -16.74 9.37
N ALA A 215 5.60 -15.43 9.30
CA ALA A 215 4.44 -14.88 8.61
C ALA A 215 4.40 -15.23 7.10
N LEU A 216 5.58 -15.38 6.47
CA LEU A 216 5.67 -15.83 5.08
C LEU A 216 5.43 -17.34 4.95
N GLU A 217 5.79 -18.15 5.93
CA GLU A 217 5.43 -19.58 5.98
C GLU A 217 3.91 -19.72 6.02
N GLU A 218 3.25 -19.00 6.93
CA GLU A 218 1.78 -18.95 7.01
C GLU A 218 1.13 -18.42 5.72
N LEU A 219 1.74 -17.42 5.05
CA LEU A 219 1.26 -16.90 3.77
C LEU A 219 1.38 -17.94 2.64
N LEU A 220 2.47 -18.69 2.61
CA LEU A 220 2.68 -19.76 1.63
C LEU A 220 1.69 -20.92 1.84
N GLU A 221 1.37 -21.27 3.09
CA GLU A 221 0.36 -22.29 3.41
C GLU A 221 -1.06 -21.82 3.02
N GLU A 222 -1.45 -20.59 3.35
CA GLU A 222 -2.74 -20.01 3.00
C GLU A 222 -2.85 -19.70 1.50
N THR A 223 -1.75 -19.44 0.84
CA THR A 223 -1.54 -18.81 -0.47
C THR A 223 -1.99 -17.35 -0.52
N VAL A 224 -1.37 -16.55 -1.41
CA VAL A 224 -1.76 -15.15 -1.62
C VAL A 224 -3.20 -15.06 -2.14
N ASP A 225 -3.59 -15.93 -3.07
CA ASP A 225 -4.95 -15.96 -3.60
C ASP A 225 -5.98 -16.35 -2.53
N GLY A 226 -5.65 -17.32 -1.66
CA GLY A 226 -6.50 -17.70 -0.53
C GLY A 226 -6.71 -16.54 0.44
N ARG A 227 -5.64 -15.80 0.77
CA ARG A 227 -5.69 -14.61 1.63
C ARG A 227 -6.52 -13.48 1.03
N ILE A 228 -6.33 -13.19 -0.25
CA ILE A 228 -7.11 -12.18 -0.99
C ILE A 228 -8.60 -12.56 -0.99
N GLU A 229 -8.93 -13.82 -1.24
CA GLU A 229 -10.31 -14.28 -1.26
C GLU A 229 -10.96 -14.20 0.13
N ARG A 230 -10.23 -14.55 1.19
CA ARG A 230 -10.69 -14.40 2.57
C ARG A 230 -10.99 -12.92 2.88
N TYR A 231 -10.10 -12.00 2.54
CA TYR A 231 -10.33 -10.57 2.73
C TYR A 231 -11.49 -10.04 1.90
N ARG A 232 -11.59 -10.46 0.64
CA ARG A 232 -12.69 -10.09 -0.26
C ARG A 232 -14.05 -10.51 0.31
N LYS A 233 -14.15 -11.73 0.82
CA LYS A 233 -15.37 -12.24 1.46
C LYS A 233 -15.74 -11.41 2.67
N VAL A 234 -14.80 -11.20 3.59
CA VAL A 234 -15.03 -10.40 4.80
C VAL A 234 -15.42 -8.96 4.46
N ALA A 235 -14.72 -8.30 3.51
CA ALA A 235 -15.07 -6.95 3.08
C ALA A 235 -16.49 -6.88 2.51
N LYS A 236 -16.88 -7.86 1.69
CA LYS A 236 -18.23 -7.96 1.12
C LYS A 236 -19.30 -8.10 2.21
N ASP A 237 -19.08 -8.99 3.20
CA ASP A 237 -20.01 -9.21 4.28
C ASP A 237 -20.12 -7.97 5.20
N LEU A 238 -19.00 -7.32 5.53
CA LEU A 238 -18.99 -6.08 6.28
C LEU A 238 -19.75 -4.96 5.54
N ARG A 239 -19.48 -4.76 4.24
CA ARG A 239 -20.13 -3.72 3.43
C ARG A 239 -21.62 -3.95 3.30
N LYS A 240 -22.05 -5.21 3.17
CA LYS A 240 -23.49 -5.56 3.23
C LYS A 240 -24.09 -5.13 4.58
N GLY A 241 -23.43 -5.47 5.70
CA GLY A 241 -23.88 -5.06 7.03
C GLY A 241 -23.89 -3.56 7.24
N PHE A 242 -22.92 -2.82 6.73
CA PHE A 242 -22.90 -1.35 6.78
C PHE A 242 -24.08 -0.73 6.04
N LYS A 243 -24.43 -1.25 4.84
CA LYS A 243 -25.63 -0.80 4.11
C LYS A 243 -26.93 -1.09 4.88
N GLU A 244 -27.05 -2.27 5.49
CA GLU A 244 -28.21 -2.63 6.31
C GLU A 244 -28.37 -1.75 7.55
N ILE A 245 -27.27 -1.13 8.03
CA ILE A 245 -27.29 -0.15 9.13
C ILE A 245 -27.57 1.27 8.60
N GLY A 246 -27.52 1.51 7.28
CA GLY A 246 -27.73 2.81 6.67
C GLY A 246 -26.45 3.67 6.61
N LEU A 247 -25.27 3.06 6.71
CA LEU A 247 -24.00 3.78 6.61
C LEU A 247 -23.61 4.03 5.15
N GLU A 248 -23.11 5.25 4.89
CA GLU A 248 -22.64 5.66 3.57
C GLU A 248 -21.14 5.44 3.41
N PHE A 249 -20.74 4.88 2.27
CA PHE A 249 -19.33 4.76 1.87
C PHE A 249 -18.76 6.10 1.41
N LEU A 250 -17.49 6.33 1.72
CA LEU A 250 -16.76 7.47 1.15
C LEU A 250 -16.45 7.25 -0.33
N ILE A 251 -16.09 6.02 -0.70
CA ILE A 251 -15.66 5.62 -2.04
C ILE A 251 -16.65 4.63 -2.64
N PRO A 252 -16.96 4.69 -3.95
CA PRO A 252 -17.77 3.69 -4.63
C PRO A 252 -17.20 2.28 -4.46
N GLU A 253 -18.04 1.29 -4.24
CA GLU A 253 -17.60 -0.09 -3.94
C GLU A 253 -16.69 -0.71 -5.00
N SER A 254 -16.88 -0.35 -6.27
CA SER A 254 -16.04 -0.83 -7.39
C SER A 254 -14.57 -0.43 -7.28
N HIS A 255 -14.25 0.58 -6.45
CA HIS A 255 -12.92 1.12 -6.27
C HIS A 255 -12.40 0.97 -4.83
N GLN A 256 -13.06 0.16 -4.01
CA GLN A 256 -12.62 -0.07 -2.63
C GLN A 256 -11.68 -1.27 -2.54
N SER A 257 -10.59 -1.10 -1.77
CA SER A 257 -9.71 -2.20 -1.37
C SER A 257 -10.45 -3.27 -0.55
N ASN A 258 -9.99 -4.51 -0.60
CA ASN A 258 -10.48 -5.59 0.26
C ASN A 258 -10.10 -5.42 1.75
N CYS A 259 -9.20 -4.49 2.07
CA CYS A 259 -8.55 -4.43 3.38
C CYS A 259 -9.11 -3.36 4.31
N LEU A 260 -9.83 -2.36 3.77
CA LEU A 260 -10.31 -1.21 4.52
C LEU A 260 -11.56 -0.61 3.88
N THR A 261 -12.52 -0.23 4.71
CA THR A 261 -13.69 0.54 4.28
C THR A 261 -13.74 1.87 5.04
N ALA A 262 -13.81 2.97 4.30
CA ALA A 262 -14.05 4.30 4.85
C ALA A 262 -15.54 4.65 4.77
N LEU A 263 -16.09 5.06 5.90
CA LEU A 263 -17.52 5.33 6.10
C LEU A 263 -17.71 6.78 6.52
N LYS A 264 -18.73 7.45 5.98
CA LYS A 264 -19.11 8.78 6.45
C LYS A 264 -19.71 8.70 7.85
N LEU A 265 -19.38 9.65 8.71
CA LEU A 265 -20.04 9.76 9.99
C LEU A 265 -21.48 10.27 9.77
N PRO A 266 -22.51 9.57 10.32
CA PRO A 266 -23.87 10.06 10.26
C PRO A 266 -24.05 11.40 10.98
N ASN A 267 -24.99 12.21 10.54
CA ASN A 267 -25.32 13.47 11.18
C ASN A 267 -25.66 13.26 12.67
N GLY A 268 -25.16 14.14 13.53
CA GLY A 268 -25.39 14.07 14.96
C GLY A 268 -24.48 13.10 15.74
N ILE A 269 -23.68 12.28 15.03
CA ILE A 269 -22.72 11.35 15.66
C ILE A 269 -21.32 11.94 15.63
N SER A 270 -20.69 12.10 16.79
CA SER A 270 -19.27 12.48 16.83
C SER A 270 -18.37 11.24 16.72
N TYR A 271 -17.20 11.41 16.07
CA TYR A 271 -16.21 10.34 15.99
C TYR A 271 -15.77 9.86 17.37
N ASP A 272 -15.50 10.79 18.30
CA ASP A 272 -14.98 10.45 19.63
C ASP A 272 -15.98 9.57 20.39
N TRP A 273 -17.27 9.91 20.36
CA TRP A 273 -18.31 9.10 20.95
C TRP A 273 -18.40 7.70 20.34
N LEU A 274 -18.39 7.61 18.99
CA LEU A 274 -18.45 6.33 18.28
C LEU A 274 -17.22 5.47 18.60
N HIS A 275 -16.03 6.07 18.57
CA HIS A 275 -14.78 5.40 18.90
C HIS A 275 -14.82 4.81 20.32
N ASP A 276 -15.25 5.60 21.31
CA ASP A 276 -15.28 5.13 22.70
C ASP A 276 -16.33 4.02 22.89
N LYS A 277 -17.50 4.14 22.27
CA LYS A 277 -18.51 3.06 22.29
C LYS A 277 -18.02 1.76 21.67
N LEU A 278 -17.31 1.82 20.56
CA LEU A 278 -16.71 0.64 19.93
C LEU A 278 -15.57 0.08 20.80
N LYS A 279 -14.72 0.94 21.35
CA LYS A 279 -13.61 0.56 22.23
C LYS A 279 -14.11 -0.14 23.50
N GLU A 280 -15.18 0.34 24.14
CA GLU A 280 -15.84 -0.31 25.28
C GLU A 280 -16.28 -1.74 24.94
N ASN A 281 -16.53 -2.02 23.66
CA ASN A 281 -16.91 -3.35 23.16
C ASN A 281 -15.74 -4.11 22.49
N GLY A 282 -14.49 -3.66 22.67
CA GLY A 282 -13.29 -4.34 22.19
C GLY A 282 -12.92 -4.06 20.73
N PHE A 283 -13.51 -3.02 20.10
CA PHE A 283 -13.19 -2.64 18.72
C PHE A 283 -12.51 -1.27 18.67
N ILE A 284 -11.38 -1.20 17.99
CA ILE A 284 -10.67 0.06 17.73
C ILE A 284 -10.91 0.46 16.28
N ILE A 285 -11.40 1.67 16.06
CA ILE A 285 -11.57 2.29 14.75
C ILE A 285 -10.68 3.53 14.63
N TYR A 286 -10.46 3.98 13.41
CA TYR A 286 -9.62 5.15 13.16
C TYR A 286 -10.41 6.27 12.48
N ALA A 287 -10.17 7.51 12.91
CA ALA A 287 -10.69 8.71 12.26
C ALA A 287 -10.13 8.86 10.84
N GLY A 288 -10.79 9.65 10.02
CA GLY A 288 -10.19 10.20 8.82
C GLY A 288 -8.93 11.02 9.15
N GLN A 289 -8.09 11.23 8.16
CA GLN A 289 -6.90 12.09 8.27
C GLN A 289 -7.18 13.45 7.60
N GLY A 290 -6.42 14.49 7.97
CA GLY A 290 -6.45 15.80 7.34
C GLY A 290 -7.89 16.33 7.10
N LEU A 291 -8.27 16.53 5.84
CA LEU A 291 -9.58 17.05 5.44
C LEU A 291 -10.77 16.19 5.90
N PHE A 292 -10.56 14.90 6.12
CA PHE A 292 -11.57 13.96 6.61
C PHE A 292 -11.53 13.73 8.11
N ASN A 293 -10.68 14.46 8.84
CA ASN A 293 -10.60 14.31 10.29
C ASN A 293 -11.99 14.52 10.92
N LYS A 294 -12.44 13.52 11.69
CA LYS A 294 -13.75 13.47 12.35
C LYS A 294 -14.98 13.62 11.43
N LYS A 295 -14.80 13.53 10.10
CA LYS A 295 -15.91 13.48 9.13
C LYS A 295 -16.21 12.06 8.67
N ILE A 296 -15.22 11.19 8.74
CA ILE A 296 -15.31 9.77 8.42
C ILE A 296 -14.68 8.94 9.54
N PHE A 297 -15.01 7.66 9.52
CA PHE A 297 -14.26 6.64 10.26
C PHE A 297 -13.90 5.50 9.33
N ARG A 298 -12.84 4.76 9.70
CA ARG A 298 -12.30 3.68 8.89
C ARG A 298 -12.31 2.38 9.68
N ILE A 299 -12.77 1.32 9.04
CA ILE A 299 -12.74 -0.05 9.56
C ILE A 299 -11.85 -0.87 8.64
N ALA A 300 -10.75 -1.40 9.21
CA ALA A 300 -9.85 -2.32 8.54
C ALA A 300 -10.19 -3.75 8.96
N ASN A 301 -10.13 -4.67 7.99
CA ASN A 301 -10.30 -6.10 8.19
C ASN A 301 -9.01 -6.88 7.91
N MET A 302 -7.86 -6.20 7.98
CA MET A 302 -6.54 -6.84 7.89
C MET A 302 -6.28 -7.71 9.12
N GLY A 303 -5.59 -8.82 8.90
CA GLY A 303 -5.16 -9.71 9.97
C GLY A 303 -5.89 -11.04 9.95
N ASN A 304 -5.52 -11.90 10.89
CA ASN A 304 -6.20 -13.17 11.14
C ASN A 304 -7.24 -12.96 12.25
N ILE A 305 -8.38 -12.34 11.90
CA ILE A 305 -9.47 -12.03 12.82
C ILE A 305 -10.38 -13.24 12.90
N GLN A 306 -10.73 -13.65 14.13
CA GLN A 306 -11.55 -14.83 14.37
C GLN A 306 -12.95 -14.70 13.79
N ASP A 307 -13.51 -15.81 13.37
CA ASP A 307 -14.89 -15.89 12.88
C ASP A 307 -15.88 -15.37 13.93
N GLY A 308 -16.84 -14.60 13.47
CA GLY A 308 -17.87 -13.98 14.33
C GLY A 308 -17.53 -12.58 14.83
N GLU A 309 -16.24 -12.15 14.89
CA GLU A 309 -15.88 -10.81 15.36
C GLU A 309 -16.44 -9.70 14.46
N PHE A 310 -16.47 -9.91 13.16
CA PHE A 310 -17.07 -8.96 12.22
C PHE A 310 -18.59 -8.84 12.43
N THR A 311 -19.27 -9.99 12.68
CA THR A 311 -20.69 -10.00 13.01
C THR A 311 -20.96 -9.28 14.33
N ARG A 312 -20.09 -9.48 15.33
CA ARG A 312 -20.15 -8.78 16.62
C ARG A 312 -19.94 -7.27 16.44
N CYS A 313 -18.98 -6.87 15.62
CA CYS A 313 -18.75 -5.46 15.29
C CYS A 313 -19.98 -4.81 14.65
N LEU A 314 -20.60 -5.45 13.67
CA LEU A 314 -21.82 -4.97 13.02
C LEU A 314 -22.99 -4.84 14.01
N LYS A 315 -23.15 -5.79 14.95
CA LYS A 315 -24.18 -5.70 16.01
C LYS A 315 -23.94 -4.51 16.94
N VAL A 316 -22.68 -4.21 17.29
CA VAL A 316 -22.33 -3.05 18.12
C VAL A 316 -22.60 -1.76 17.37
N LEU A 317 -22.16 -1.66 16.11
CA LEU A 317 -22.45 -0.52 15.24
C LEU A 317 -23.95 -0.26 15.12
N LYS A 318 -24.73 -1.30 14.84
CA LYS A 318 -26.21 -1.18 14.76
C LYS A 318 -26.80 -0.57 16.04
N LYS A 319 -26.36 -1.03 17.21
CA LYS A 319 -26.81 -0.46 18.50
C LYS A 319 -26.43 1.01 18.69
N CYS A 320 -25.29 1.42 18.15
CA CYS A 320 -24.88 2.81 18.20
C CYS A 320 -25.79 3.73 17.38
N PHE A 321 -26.27 3.26 16.24
CA PHE A 321 -27.06 4.08 15.31
C PHE A 321 -28.57 3.97 15.53
N THR A 322 -29.09 2.86 16.08
CA THR A 322 -30.54 2.72 16.39
C THR A 322 -30.98 3.40 17.69
N LYS A 323 -30.05 3.80 18.56
CA LYS A 323 -30.34 4.54 19.80
C LYS A 323 -30.33 6.06 19.65
N THR A 324 -30.14 6.58 18.45
CA THR A 324 -30.03 8.03 18.19
C THR A 324 -31.39 8.64 17.75
N GLU A 325 -32.51 7.93 17.95
CA GLU A 325 -33.85 8.52 17.96
C GLU A 325 -34.18 8.95 19.41
N LEU A 326 -33.53 10.03 19.89
CA LEU A 326 -33.97 10.78 21.06
C LEU A 326 -33.44 12.21 20.94
#